data_c032a55ced8a44edc756ee6eff791160
#
_entry.id   c032a55ced8a44edc756ee6eff791160
#
_cell.length_a   1.000
_cell.length_b   1.000
_cell.length_c   1.000
_cell.angle_alpha   90.00
_cell.angle_beta   90.00
_cell.angle_gamma   90.00
#
_symmetry.space_group_name_H-M   'P 1'
#
loop_
_entity.id
_entity.type
_entity.pdbx_description
1 polymer ?
#
loop_
_entity_poly.entity_id
_entity_poly.type
_entity_poly.pdbx_seq_one_letter_code
_entity_poly.pdbx_strand_id
1 'polypeptide(L)'
;MMRALWSASSGMMAQQLNIDVISNNLSNVNTNGFKKSRTEFQDLLYETIQGAVPTADGGYVPSGLTVGHGVRPAATLRIFSTGNLQPTQNPLDVAIEGDGFFAVELPSGEEAYTRDGSFKIDADGDLVTTDGYYIMPGINIPPEAKNIAIASDGTISYEIAGDTVTGDQITLAIFPNPAGLQAIGRNLFLATDAAGPVEDGLIPGEDCGNLAAGYLELSNVQVVEEMVNLITAQRAYEINAKAITTADEMLGVANNLRR
;
A
#
# COMPACT_ATOMS: atom_id res chain seq x y z
N MET A 1 -16.76 -29.51 18.46
CA MET A 1 -15.35 -29.74 18.07
C MET A 1 -15.09 -29.43 16.60
N MET A 2 -15.88 -29.95 15.64
CA MET A 2 -15.70 -29.60 14.20
C MET A 2 -15.70 -28.09 13.93
N ARG A 3 -16.59 -27.32 14.58
CA ARG A 3 -16.65 -25.86 14.45
C ARG A 3 -15.35 -25.16 14.89
N ALA A 4 -14.77 -25.63 16.02
CA ALA A 4 -13.50 -25.08 16.52
C ALA A 4 -12.34 -25.31 15.51
N LEU A 5 -12.31 -26.46 14.83
CA LEU A 5 -11.35 -26.73 13.77
C LEU A 5 -11.52 -25.81 12.58
N TRP A 6 -12.76 -25.52 12.16
CA TRP A 6 -13.06 -24.58 11.07
C TRP A 6 -12.62 -23.15 11.43
N SER A 7 -12.98 -22.65 12.62
CA SER A 7 -12.56 -21.34 13.09
C SER A 7 -11.05 -21.21 13.20
N ALA A 8 -10.37 -22.22 13.74
CA ALA A 8 -8.91 -22.22 13.86
C ALA A 8 -8.23 -22.28 12.48
N SER A 9 -8.76 -23.10 11.56
CA SER A 9 -8.24 -23.18 10.18
C SER A 9 -8.39 -21.86 9.42
N SER A 10 -9.57 -21.24 9.48
CA SER A 10 -9.79 -19.92 8.85
C SER A 10 -8.90 -18.85 9.48
N GLY A 11 -8.70 -18.89 10.81
CA GLY A 11 -7.78 -18.01 11.53
C GLY A 11 -6.33 -18.20 11.10
N MET A 12 -5.87 -19.43 10.89
CA MET A 12 -4.50 -19.69 10.38
C MET A 12 -4.31 -19.15 8.97
N MET A 13 -5.26 -19.38 8.05
CA MET A 13 -5.18 -18.85 6.69
C MET A 13 -5.15 -17.31 6.68
N ALA A 14 -5.96 -16.68 7.54
CA ALA A 14 -5.97 -15.24 7.69
C ALA A 14 -4.65 -14.70 8.23
N GLN A 15 -4.08 -15.33 9.26
CA GLN A 15 -2.78 -14.93 9.81
C GLN A 15 -1.61 -15.19 8.85
N GLN A 16 -1.68 -16.24 8.04
CA GLN A 16 -0.67 -16.49 7.01
C GLN A 16 -0.65 -15.36 5.98
N LEU A 17 -1.81 -14.95 5.46
CA LEU A 17 -1.89 -13.81 4.55
C LEU A 17 -1.37 -12.52 5.19
N ASN A 18 -1.68 -12.31 6.48
CA ASN A 18 -1.19 -11.15 7.23
C ASN A 18 0.35 -11.16 7.33
N ILE A 19 0.94 -12.31 7.63
CA ILE A 19 2.40 -12.50 7.68
C ILE A 19 3.02 -12.21 6.31
N ASP A 20 2.40 -12.66 5.22
CA ASP A 20 2.88 -12.44 3.87
C ASP A 20 2.89 -10.93 3.53
N VAL A 21 1.82 -10.20 3.89
CA VAL A 21 1.72 -8.75 3.68
C VAL A 21 2.75 -7.99 4.52
N ILE A 22 2.90 -8.34 5.81
CA ILE A 22 3.91 -7.72 6.69
C ILE A 22 5.32 -7.99 6.17
N SER A 23 5.61 -9.20 5.72
CA SER A 23 6.91 -9.56 5.14
C SER A 23 7.21 -8.78 3.87
N ASN A 24 6.20 -8.57 3.03
CA ASN A 24 6.32 -7.72 1.85
C ASN A 24 6.60 -6.26 2.22
N ASN A 25 5.90 -5.69 3.22
CA ASN A 25 6.17 -4.35 3.73
C ASN A 25 7.62 -4.24 4.23
N LEU A 26 8.06 -5.19 5.04
CA LEU A 26 9.41 -5.18 5.61
C LEU A 26 10.49 -5.31 4.53
N SER A 27 10.28 -6.13 3.51
CA SER A 27 11.21 -6.29 2.39
C SER A 27 11.38 -4.99 1.59
N ASN A 28 10.33 -4.15 1.53
CA ASN A 28 10.30 -2.91 0.79
C ASN A 28 10.52 -1.66 1.65
N VAL A 29 11.09 -1.80 2.84
CA VAL A 29 11.33 -0.66 3.75
C VAL A 29 12.32 0.36 3.17
N ASN A 30 13.30 -0.09 2.37
CA ASN A 30 14.29 0.76 1.70
C ASN A 30 13.92 1.10 0.24
N THR A 31 12.71 0.76 -0.20
CA THR A 31 12.26 1.07 -1.56
C THR A 31 11.64 2.46 -1.58
N ASN A 32 12.16 3.36 -2.42
CA ASN A 32 11.66 4.73 -2.55
C ASN A 32 10.21 4.73 -3.06
N GLY A 33 9.39 5.62 -2.51
CA GLY A 33 7.98 5.74 -2.90
C GLY A 33 7.09 4.53 -2.56
N PHE A 34 7.61 3.50 -1.89
CA PHE A 34 6.81 2.34 -1.50
C PHE A 34 5.77 2.71 -0.46
N LYS A 35 4.57 2.18 -0.63
CA LYS A 35 3.44 2.39 0.29
C LYS A 35 3.03 1.06 0.93
N LYS A 36 3.01 1.03 2.28
CA LYS A 36 2.66 -0.17 3.03
C LYS A 36 1.24 -0.64 2.76
N SER A 37 1.06 -1.95 2.75
CA SER A 37 -0.24 -2.59 2.63
C SER A 37 -0.68 -3.14 3.98
N ARG A 38 -1.99 -3.16 4.22
CA ARG A 38 -2.62 -3.73 5.41
C ARG A 38 -3.72 -4.70 4.99
N THR A 39 -3.78 -5.86 5.65
CA THR A 39 -4.86 -6.82 5.46
C THR A 39 -6.07 -6.42 6.28
N GLU A 40 -7.25 -6.45 5.67
CA GLU A 40 -8.53 -6.26 6.34
C GLU A 40 -9.24 -7.59 6.48
N PHE A 41 -9.82 -7.82 7.66
CA PHE A 41 -10.51 -9.05 8.02
C PHE A 41 -11.97 -8.79 8.30
N GLN A 42 -12.80 -9.78 7.95
CA GLN A 42 -14.22 -9.81 8.28
C GLN A 42 -14.54 -11.11 8.99
N ASP A 43 -15.41 -11.02 9.98
CA ASP A 43 -15.98 -12.19 10.62
C ASP A 43 -16.96 -12.93 9.67
N LEU A 44 -17.11 -14.21 9.89
CA LEU A 44 -18.10 -15.04 9.19
C LEU A 44 -19.41 -15.09 9.96
N LEU A 45 -20.46 -15.62 9.31
CA LEU A 45 -21.79 -15.74 9.89
C LEU A 45 -21.77 -16.42 11.26
N TYR A 46 -22.68 -15.97 12.12
CA TYR A 46 -22.93 -16.56 13.44
C TYR A 46 -24.09 -17.56 13.36
N GLU A 47 -23.90 -18.72 13.97
CA GLU A 47 -24.99 -19.67 14.20
C GLU A 47 -25.61 -19.39 15.57
N THR A 48 -26.92 -19.15 15.58
CA THR A 48 -27.67 -18.96 16.82
C THR A 48 -28.05 -20.33 17.38
N ILE A 49 -27.44 -20.76 18.47
CA ILE A 49 -27.76 -22.01 19.17
C ILE A 49 -29.04 -21.82 19.99
N GLN A 50 -29.17 -20.67 20.64
CA GLN A 50 -30.36 -20.31 21.42
C GLN A 50 -30.66 -18.81 21.18
N GLY A 51 -31.87 -18.52 20.69
CA GLY A 51 -32.37 -17.17 20.55
C GLY A 51 -32.68 -16.50 21.88
N ALA A 52 -32.74 -15.17 21.90
CA ALA A 52 -33.35 -14.45 23.01
C ALA A 52 -34.88 -14.73 22.97
N VAL A 53 -35.37 -15.55 23.89
CA VAL A 53 -36.77 -16.00 23.94
C VAL A 53 -37.41 -15.43 25.21
N PRO A 54 -38.70 -15.01 25.15
CA PRO A 54 -39.45 -14.66 26.35
C PRO A 54 -39.57 -15.91 27.26
N THR A 55 -39.29 -15.72 28.54
CA THR A 55 -39.43 -16.76 29.56
C THR A 55 -40.89 -16.95 29.90
N ALA A 56 -41.33 -18.18 30.27
CA ALA A 56 -42.69 -18.50 30.63
C ALA A 56 -43.29 -17.63 31.76
N ASP A 57 -42.43 -17.00 32.55
CA ASP A 57 -42.81 -16.09 33.67
C ASP A 57 -42.86 -14.60 33.26
N GLY A 58 -42.90 -14.26 31.95
CA GLY A 58 -43.04 -12.90 31.47
C GLY A 58 -41.73 -12.10 31.43
N GLY A 59 -40.57 -12.73 31.70
CA GLY A 59 -39.24 -12.15 31.53
C GLY A 59 -38.67 -12.39 30.12
N TYR A 60 -37.66 -11.63 29.74
CA TYR A 60 -36.88 -11.87 28.50
C TYR A 60 -35.49 -12.35 28.86
N VAL A 61 -34.98 -13.36 28.18
CA VAL A 61 -33.55 -13.69 28.22
C VAL A 61 -32.82 -12.60 27.43
N PRO A 62 -31.97 -11.78 28.10
CA PRO A 62 -31.42 -10.57 27.48
C PRO A 62 -30.41 -10.84 26.39
N SER A 63 -29.83 -12.06 26.29
CA SER A 63 -28.85 -12.42 25.27
C SER A 63 -29.03 -13.84 24.79
N GLY A 64 -28.99 -14.05 23.46
CA GLY A 64 -28.94 -15.36 22.83
C GLY A 64 -27.52 -15.95 22.88
N LEU A 65 -27.42 -17.29 22.70
CA LEU A 65 -26.15 -18.00 22.54
C LEU A 65 -25.85 -18.11 21.05
N THR A 66 -24.82 -17.40 20.59
CA THR A 66 -24.36 -17.42 19.19
C THR A 66 -22.91 -17.87 19.11
N VAL A 67 -22.56 -18.60 18.05
CA VAL A 67 -21.18 -19.06 17.80
C VAL A 67 -20.77 -18.65 16.37
N GLY A 68 -19.65 -17.95 16.25
CA GLY A 68 -19.08 -17.53 14.97
C GLY A 68 -18.36 -18.67 14.23
N HIS A 69 -18.30 -18.61 12.91
CA HIS A 69 -17.66 -19.62 12.07
C HIS A 69 -16.20 -19.27 11.68
N GLY A 70 -15.65 -18.21 12.24
CA GLY A 70 -14.28 -17.80 12.00
C GLY A 70 -14.16 -16.46 11.25
N VAL A 71 -13.08 -16.31 10.51
CA VAL A 71 -12.67 -15.06 9.84
C VAL A 71 -12.32 -15.33 8.37
N ARG A 72 -12.53 -14.33 7.53
CA ARG A 72 -12.01 -14.30 6.16
C ARG A 72 -11.21 -13.03 5.90
N PRO A 73 -10.16 -13.05 5.07
CA PRO A 73 -9.58 -11.84 4.52
C PRO A 73 -10.59 -11.20 3.56
N ALA A 74 -10.80 -9.89 3.70
CA ALA A 74 -11.74 -9.12 2.88
C ALA A 74 -11.03 -8.38 1.77
N ALA A 75 -9.93 -7.68 2.11
CA ALA A 75 -9.15 -6.88 1.19
C ALA A 75 -7.72 -6.70 1.70
N THR A 76 -6.85 -6.26 0.80
CA THR A 76 -5.53 -5.70 1.14
C THR A 76 -5.55 -4.24 0.75
N LEU A 77 -5.59 -3.36 1.75
CA LEU A 77 -5.62 -1.92 1.56
C LEU A 77 -4.21 -1.36 1.53
N ARG A 78 -3.88 -0.53 0.55
CA ARG A 78 -2.64 0.23 0.50
C ARG A 78 -2.83 1.60 1.16
N ILE A 79 -1.85 2.01 1.98
CA ILE A 79 -1.89 3.26 2.74
C ILE A 79 -0.95 4.25 2.08
N PHE A 80 -1.50 5.33 1.53
CA PHE A 80 -0.76 6.35 0.78
C PHE A 80 -0.29 7.54 1.62
N SER A 81 -0.16 7.36 2.95
CA SER A 81 0.46 8.42 3.76
C SER A 81 1.89 8.70 3.28
N THR A 82 2.31 9.97 3.36
CA THR A 82 3.67 10.39 2.99
C THR A 82 4.69 9.72 3.90
N GLY A 83 5.78 9.22 3.29
CA GLY A 83 6.95 8.68 3.99
C GLY A 83 7.88 9.80 4.46
N ASN A 84 8.98 9.43 5.13
CA ASN A 84 10.01 10.39 5.47
C ASN A 84 10.78 10.83 4.23
N LEU A 85 11.13 12.11 4.15
CA LEU A 85 11.94 12.66 3.07
C LEU A 85 13.42 12.52 3.42
N GLN A 86 14.21 11.97 2.50
CA GLN A 86 15.64 11.81 2.63
C GLN A 86 16.37 12.70 1.64
N PRO A 87 17.28 13.60 2.07
CA PRO A 87 18.08 14.41 1.16
C PRO A 87 19.10 13.54 0.41
N THR A 88 19.17 13.67 -0.91
CA THR A 88 20.08 12.91 -1.78
C THR A 88 21.16 13.77 -2.42
N GLN A 89 21.03 15.09 -2.39
CA GLN A 89 21.92 16.05 -3.05
C GLN A 89 21.94 15.93 -4.61
N ASN A 90 21.05 15.12 -5.18
CA ASN A 90 20.86 15.03 -6.62
C ASN A 90 19.69 15.92 -7.01
N PRO A 91 19.87 16.93 -7.88
CA PRO A 91 18.81 17.86 -8.26
C PRO A 91 17.66 17.21 -9.03
N LEU A 92 17.87 16.02 -9.61
CA LEU A 92 16.86 15.26 -10.34
C LEU A 92 16.01 14.36 -9.44
N ASP A 93 16.40 14.20 -8.19
CA ASP A 93 15.60 13.47 -7.21
C ASP A 93 14.52 14.41 -6.67
N VAL A 94 13.26 14.05 -6.81
CA VAL A 94 12.12 14.90 -6.47
C VAL A 94 11.12 14.12 -5.63
N ALA A 95 10.83 14.60 -4.44
CA ALA A 95 9.79 14.04 -3.59
C ALA A 95 8.53 14.91 -3.61
N ILE A 96 7.37 14.27 -3.40
CA ILE A 96 6.09 14.98 -3.29
C ILE A 96 5.76 15.18 -1.80
N GLU A 97 5.63 16.42 -1.35
CA GLU A 97 5.13 16.78 -0.03
C GLU A 97 3.61 16.96 -0.08
N GLY A 98 2.87 15.94 0.29
CA GLY A 98 1.41 15.92 0.25
C GLY A 98 0.83 14.88 -0.70
N ASP A 99 -0.36 15.14 -1.22
CA ASP A 99 -1.05 14.22 -2.11
C ASP A 99 -0.68 14.49 -3.57
N GLY A 100 -0.57 13.43 -4.39
CA GLY A 100 -0.26 13.49 -5.80
C GLY A 100 0.60 12.30 -6.26
N PHE A 101 0.72 12.12 -7.55
CA PHE A 101 1.53 11.09 -8.19
C PHE A 101 2.19 11.69 -9.42
N PHE A 102 3.36 11.21 -9.76
CA PHE A 102 3.96 11.48 -11.07
C PHE A 102 3.28 10.58 -12.10
N ALA A 103 2.87 11.16 -13.22
CA ALA A 103 2.36 10.41 -14.35
C ALA A 103 3.53 9.99 -15.27
N VAL A 104 3.54 8.74 -15.68
CA VAL A 104 4.57 8.16 -16.56
C VAL A 104 3.92 7.41 -17.70
N GLU A 105 4.51 7.47 -18.87
CA GLU A 105 4.04 6.74 -20.05
C GLU A 105 4.72 5.39 -20.14
N LEU A 106 3.91 4.32 -20.20
CA LEU A 106 4.38 2.96 -20.43
C LEU A 106 4.66 2.72 -21.93
N PRO A 107 5.53 1.75 -22.27
CA PRO A 107 5.77 1.36 -23.68
C PRO A 107 4.52 0.86 -24.42
N SER A 108 3.47 0.51 -23.68
CA SER A 108 2.15 0.17 -24.23
C SER A 108 1.34 1.38 -24.69
N GLY A 109 1.76 2.60 -24.35
CA GLY A 109 0.99 3.83 -24.54
C GLY A 109 -0.07 4.07 -23.44
N GLU A 110 -0.06 3.28 -22.39
CA GLU A 110 -0.93 3.48 -21.22
C GLU A 110 -0.22 4.36 -20.18
N GLU A 111 -0.99 5.17 -19.47
CA GLU A 111 -0.48 5.99 -18.39
C GLU A 111 -0.41 5.18 -17.09
N ALA A 112 0.72 5.30 -16.41
CA ALA A 112 0.92 4.76 -15.09
C ALA A 112 1.34 5.87 -14.13
N TYR A 113 1.19 5.63 -12.84
CA TYR A 113 1.41 6.61 -11.80
C TYR A 113 2.43 6.09 -10.80
N THR A 114 3.30 6.97 -10.33
CA THR A 114 4.34 6.61 -9.36
C THR A 114 4.52 7.66 -8.28
N ARG A 115 5.03 7.23 -7.13
CA ARG A 115 5.55 8.10 -6.06
C ARG A 115 7.06 8.09 -5.98
N ASP A 116 7.72 7.29 -6.82
CA ASP A 116 9.18 7.27 -6.90
C ASP A 116 9.64 8.43 -7.78
N GLY A 117 10.37 9.35 -7.18
CA GLY A 117 10.92 10.54 -7.86
C GLY A 117 12.40 10.41 -8.17
N SER A 118 12.95 9.20 -8.28
CA SER A 118 14.34 8.97 -8.68
C SER A 118 14.50 9.06 -10.20
N PHE A 119 14.52 10.28 -10.73
CA PHE A 119 14.55 10.54 -12.16
C PHE A 119 15.96 10.57 -12.71
N LYS A 120 16.07 10.28 -14.00
CA LYS A 120 17.33 10.30 -14.78
C LYS A 120 17.08 10.97 -16.11
N ILE A 121 18.16 11.42 -16.73
CA ILE A 121 18.13 11.97 -18.09
C ILE A 121 18.65 10.89 -19.03
N ASP A 122 17.90 10.62 -20.08
CA ASP A 122 18.30 9.70 -21.15
C ASP A 122 19.25 10.38 -22.16
N ALA A 123 19.74 9.61 -23.16
CA ALA A 123 20.67 10.08 -24.18
C ALA A 123 20.10 11.22 -25.04
N ASP A 124 18.80 11.25 -25.22
CA ASP A 124 18.06 12.27 -25.98
C ASP A 124 17.72 13.52 -25.15
N GLY A 125 18.00 13.50 -23.85
CA GLY A 125 17.74 14.59 -22.93
C GLY A 125 16.39 14.49 -22.22
N ASP A 126 15.64 13.41 -22.43
CA ASP A 126 14.33 13.23 -21.82
C ASP A 126 14.42 12.78 -20.37
N LEU A 127 13.52 13.30 -19.52
CA LEU A 127 13.43 12.90 -18.13
C LEU A 127 12.68 11.57 -18.02
N VAL A 128 13.37 10.55 -17.50
CA VAL A 128 12.86 9.18 -17.41
C VAL A 128 12.97 8.64 -15.99
N THR A 129 12.17 7.63 -15.69
CA THR A 129 12.28 6.84 -14.46
C THR A 129 13.51 5.91 -14.51
N THR A 130 13.84 5.27 -13.41
CA THR A 130 14.94 4.27 -13.34
C THR A 130 14.75 3.11 -14.34
N ASP A 131 13.52 2.79 -14.70
CA ASP A 131 13.15 1.74 -15.66
C ASP A 131 13.07 2.25 -17.11
N GLY A 132 13.30 3.54 -17.36
CA GLY A 132 13.28 4.15 -18.70
C GLY A 132 11.89 4.56 -19.19
N TYR A 133 10.92 4.80 -18.31
CA TYR A 133 9.61 5.33 -18.67
C TYR A 133 9.62 6.86 -18.67
N TYR A 134 9.01 7.47 -19.68
CA TYR A 134 8.94 8.93 -19.82
C TYR A 134 7.98 9.53 -18.79
N ILE A 135 8.38 10.66 -18.22
CA ILE A 135 7.51 11.43 -17.32
C ILE A 135 6.63 12.35 -18.13
N MET A 136 5.33 12.34 -17.83
CA MET A 136 4.37 13.24 -18.45
C MET A 136 4.47 14.64 -17.81
N PRO A 137 4.37 15.74 -18.60
CA PRO A 137 3.96 15.84 -20.02
C PRO A 137 5.08 15.68 -21.07
N GLY A 138 6.20 15.04 -20.76
CA GLY A 138 7.34 14.90 -21.67
C GLY A 138 8.31 16.08 -21.50
N ILE A 139 9.31 15.87 -20.62
CA ILE A 139 10.25 16.94 -20.24
C ILE A 139 11.58 16.65 -20.89
N ASN A 140 12.03 17.59 -21.76
CA ASN A 140 13.32 17.49 -22.42
C ASN A 140 14.31 18.51 -21.88
N ILE A 141 15.44 18.04 -21.40
CA ILE A 141 16.54 18.84 -20.88
C ILE A 141 17.72 18.71 -21.85
N PRO A 142 18.11 19.78 -22.54
CA PRO A 142 19.22 19.72 -23.50
C PRO A 142 20.50 19.18 -22.87
N PRO A 143 21.29 18.36 -23.57
CA PRO A 143 22.51 17.75 -23.03
C PRO A 143 23.60 18.76 -22.66
N GLU A 144 23.47 20.01 -23.15
CA GLU A 144 24.37 21.12 -22.81
C GLU A 144 24.00 21.82 -21.50
N ALA A 145 22.83 21.48 -20.92
CA ALA A 145 22.32 22.10 -19.70
C ALA A 145 23.22 21.79 -18.49
N LYS A 146 23.48 22.81 -17.71
CA LYS A 146 24.19 22.73 -16.43
C LYS A 146 23.31 23.32 -15.33
N ASN A 147 23.66 23.02 -14.07
CA ASN A 147 22.98 23.59 -12.90
C ASN A 147 21.44 23.44 -12.97
N ILE A 148 20.99 22.20 -13.18
CA ILE A 148 19.55 21.91 -13.19
C ILE A 148 18.98 22.15 -11.80
N ALA A 149 17.91 22.93 -11.72
CA ALA A 149 17.18 23.19 -10.48
C ALA A 149 15.69 23.03 -10.74
N ILE A 150 15.01 22.32 -9.84
CA ILE A 150 13.57 22.11 -9.88
C ILE A 150 12.96 22.92 -8.75
N ALA A 151 12.03 23.79 -9.08
CA ALA A 151 11.34 24.60 -8.10
C ALA A 151 10.18 23.84 -7.44
N SER A 152 9.65 24.36 -6.33
CA SER A 152 8.54 23.71 -5.59
C SER A 152 7.22 23.64 -6.38
N ASP A 153 7.07 24.49 -7.40
CA ASP A 153 5.95 24.47 -8.34
C ASP A 153 6.14 23.52 -9.53
N GLY A 154 7.24 22.76 -9.54
CA GLY A 154 7.57 21.83 -10.62
C GLY A 154 8.28 22.44 -11.82
N THR A 155 8.52 23.74 -11.83
CA THR A 155 9.24 24.40 -12.92
C THR A 155 10.72 23.99 -12.92
N ILE A 156 11.20 23.49 -14.06
CA ILE A 156 12.58 23.11 -14.25
C ILE A 156 13.34 24.31 -14.83
N SER A 157 14.43 24.69 -14.19
CA SER A 157 15.34 25.70 -14.68
C SER A 157 16.74 25.11 -14.85
N TYR A 158 17.39 25.47 -15.93
CA TYR A 158 18.74 25.03 -16.24
C TYR A 158 19.56 26.14 -16.90
N GLU A 159 20.86 26.05 -16.85
CA GLU A 159 21.78 27.04 -17.39
C GLU A 159 22.38 26.53 -18.70
N ILE A 160 22.27 27.32 -19.79
CA ILE A 160 22.92 27.08 -21.08
C ILE A 160 23.78 28.30 -21.41
N ALA A 161 25.05 28.09 -21.66
CA ALA A 161 26.01 29.10 -22.06
C ALA A 161 26.13 30.33 -21.11
N GLY A 162 25.63 30.19 -19.88
CA GLY A 162 25.65 31.24 -18.84
C GLY A 162 24.31 31.97 -18.68
N ASP A 163 23.32 31.66 -19.49
CA ASP A 163 21.97 32.18 -19.36
C ASP A 163 21.05 31.14 -18.68
N THR A 164 20.25 31.59 -17.72
CA THR A 164 19.24 30.72 -17.08
C THR A 164 18.00 30.62 -17.98
N VAL A 165 17.69 29.41 -18.40
CA VAL A 165 16.50 29.09 -19.20
C VAL A 165 15.50 28.38 -18.33
N THR A 166 14.24 28.82 -18.39
CA THR A 166 13.11 28.11 -17.79
C THR A 166 12.59 27.07 -18.78
N GLY A 167 12.61 25.83 -18.40
CA GLY A 167 12.11 24.70 -19.20
C GLY A 167 10.65 24.34 -18.88
N ASP A 168 10.33 23.08 -19.12
CA ASP A 168 9.01 22.52 -18.87
C ASP A 168 8.72 22.36 -17.39
N GLN A 169 7.46 22.11 -17.05
CA GLN A 169 6.99 21.96 -15.68
C GLN A 169 6.55 20.53 -15.42
N ILE A 170 7.00 19.96 -14.30
CA ILE A 170 6.51 18.66 -13.80
C ILE A 170 5.10 18.85 -13.29
N THR A 171 4.17 18.03 -13.76
CA THR A 171 2.78 18.02 -13.29
C THR A 171 2.52 16.81 -12.43
N LEU A 172 1.51 16.90 -11.57
CA LEU A 172 1.06 15.84 -10.71
C LEU A 172 -0.36 15.39 -11.08
N ALA A 173 -0.67 14.14 -10.74
CA ALA A 173 -2.00 13.57 -10.85
C ALA A 173 -2.56 13.30 -9.45
N ILE A 174 -3.84 13.53 -9.24
CA ILE A 174 -4.56 13.23 -8.01
C ILE A 174 -5.72 12.27 -8.27
N PHE A 175 -5.95 11.41 -7.30
CA PHE A 175 -7.06 10.45 -7.30
C PHE A 175 -7.95 10.68 -6.08
N PRO A 176 -9.29 10.71 -6.25
CA PRO A 176 -10.22 10.76 -5.14
C PRO A 176 -10.08 9.57 -4.18
N ASN A 177 -9.74 8.39 -4.74
CA ASN A 177 -9.50 7.17 -3.95
C ASN A 177 -8.19 6.48 -4.38
N PRO A 178 -7.04 6.87 -3.82
CA PRO A 178 -5.75 6.26 -4.16
C PRO A 178 -5.68 4.76 -3.85
N ALA A 179 -6.47 4.28 -2.85
CA ALA A 179 -6.50 2.88 -2.47
C ALA A 179 -7.07 1.97 -3.57
N GLY A 180 -7.84 2.54 -4.51
CA GLY A 180 -8.36 1.84 -5.67
C GLY A 180 -7.35 1.62 -6.80
N LEU A 181 -6.16 2.20 -6.73
CA LEU A 181 -5.12 2.02 -7.72
C LEU A 181 -4.58 0.59 -7.74
N GLN A 182 -4.38 0.04 -8.94
CA GLN A 182 -3.80 -1.29 -9.12
C GLN A 182 -2.28 -1.19 -9.25
N ALA A 183 -1.55 -1.84 -8.35
CA ALA A 183 -0.09 -1.95 -8.47
C ALA A 183 0.29 -2.99 -9.53
N ILE A 184 1.15 -2.59 -10.45
CA ILE A 184 1.71 -3.47 -11.50
C ILE A 184 3.17 -3.87 -11.23
N GLY A 185 3.72 -3.45 -10.10
CA GLY A 185 5.13 -3.62 -9.75
C GLY A 185 5.98 -2.41 -10.16
N ARG A 186 7.29 -2.42 -9.83
CA ARG A 186 8.24 -1.33 -10.14
C ARG A 186 7.81 0.04 -9.63
N ASN A 187 7.12 0.07 -8.48
CA ASN A 187 6.52 1.28 -7.88
C ASN A 187 5.50 1.99 -8.76
N LEU A 188 4.92 1.27 -9.76
CA LEU A 188 3.93 1.79 -10.69
C LEU A 188 2.51 1.35 -10.31
N PHE A 189 1.57 2.25 -10.55
CA PHE A 189 0.16 2.08 -10.31
C PHE A 189 -0.62 2.39 -11.59
N LEU A 190 -1.64 1.58 -11.89
CA LEU A 190 -2.62 1.88 -12.95
C LEU A 190 -3.90 2.43 -12.33
N ALA A 191 -4.49 3.39 -13.01
CA ALA A 191 -5.81 3.88 -12.67
C ALA A 191 -6.85 2.77 -12.92
N THR A 192 -7.80 2.64 -11.99
CA THR A 192 -8.95 1.74 -12.13
C THR A 192 -10.23 2.54 -11.92
N ASP A 193 -11.35 1.97 -12.34
CA ASP A 193 -12.67 2.59 -12.10
C ASP A 193 -12.94 2.85 -10.61
N ALA A 194 -12.32 2.05 -9.72
CA ALA A 194 -12.44 2.18 -8.27
C ALA A 194 -11.63 3.36 -7.69
N ALA A 195 -10.61 3.83 -8.41
CA ALA A 195 -9.82 5.01 -8.02
C ALA A 195 -10.57 6.32 -8.29
N GLY A 196 -11.58 6.30 -9.17
CA GLY A 196 -12.31 7.45 -9.64
C GLY A 196 -11.63 8.14 -10.83
N PRO A 197 -12.21 9.26 -11.30
CA PRO A 197 -11.60 10.03 -12.39
C PRO A 197 -10.26 10.60 -11.93
N VAL A 198 -9.25 10.48 -12.77
CA VAL A 198 -7.96 11.10 -12.53
C VAL A 198 -8.04 12.60 -12.85
N GLU A 199 -7.42 13.40 -12.02
CA GLU A 199 -7.16 14.82 -12.29
C GLU A 199 -5.66 14.96 -12.58
N ASP A 200 -5.32 14.99 -13.88
CA ASP A 200 -3.95 15.09 -14.38
C ASP A 200 -3.56 16.52 -14.73
N GLY A 201 -2.26 16.76 -14.84
CA GLY A 201 -1.74 18.06 -15.27
C GLY A 201 -1.83 19.13 -14.20
N LEU A 202 -2.00 18.76 -12.93
CA LEU A 202 -2.06 19.72 -11.82
C LEU A 202 -0.68 20.31 -11.53
N ILE A 203 -0.66 21.63 -11.33
CA ILE A 203 0.55 22.35 -10.93
C ILE A 203 0.80 22.11 -9.44
N PRO A 204 2.01 21.64 -9.07
CA PRO A 204 2.36 21.48 -7.67
C PRO A 204 2.21 22.79 -6.88
N GLY A 205 1.60 22.69 -5.70
CA GLY A 205 1.42 23.83 -4.80
C GLY A 205 0.09 24.59 -4.89
N GLU A 206 -0.76 24.35 -5.90
CA GLU A 206 -2.10 24.92 -5.97
C GLU A 206 -3.15 23.98 -5.38
N ASP A 207 -3.44 22.87 -6.08
CA ASP A 207 -4.46 21.88 -5.68
C ASP A 207 -3.86 20.54 -5.23
N CYS A 208 -2.55 20.38 -5.34
CA CYS A 208 -1.81 19.17 -4.99
C CYS A 208 -0.61 19.46 -4.09
N GLY A 209 0.14 18.40 -3.73
CA GLY A 209 1.35 18.52 -2.92
C GLY A 209 2.43 19.37 -3.58
N ASN A 210 3.34 19.92 -2.78
CA ASN A 210 4.53 20.63 -3.27
C ASN A 210 5.60 19.64 -3.70
N LEU A 211 6.53 20.08 -4.57
CA LEU A 211 7.72 19.31 -4.90
C LEU A 211 8.92 19.74 -4.05
N ALA A 212 9.63 18.76 -3.53
CA ALA A 212 10.91 18.95 -2.83
C ALA A 212 12.05 18.37 -3.69
N ALA A 213 12.79 19.26 -4.35
CA ALA A 213 13.96 18.86 -5.15
C ALA A 213 15.15 18.50 -4.26
N GLY A 214 15.93 17.48 -4.67
CA GLY A 214 17.05 16.96 -3.90
C GLY A 214 16.64 16.04 -2.76
N TYR A 215 15.40 15.60 -2.72
CA TYR A 215 14.88 14.65 -1.76
C TYR A 215 14.20 13.47 -2.46
N LEU A 216 14.25 12.31 -1.79
CA LEU A 216 13.44 11.14 -2.16
C LEU A 216 12.49 10.78 -1.02
N GLU A 217 11.31 10.35 -1.39
CA GLU A 217 10.35 9.83 -0.43
C GLU A 217 10.73 8.38 -0.08
N LEU A 218 11.06 8.13 1.19
CA LEU A 218 11.26 6.78 1.71
C LEU A 218 9.93 6.06 1.87
N SER A 219 9.99 4.74 1.97
CA SER A 219 8.84 3.93 2.34
C SER A 219 8.18 4.43 3.63
N ASN A 220 6.84 4.42 3.69
CA ASN A 220 6.10 4.73 4.91
C ASN A 220 6.03 3.55 5.91
N VAL A 221 6.89 2.53 5.71
CA VAL A 221 7.02 1.35 6.57
C VAL A 221 7.89 1.66 7.77
N GLN A 222 7.39 1.41 8.97
CA GLN A 222 8.17 1.49 10.20
C GLN A 222 8.62 0.08 10.62
N VAL A 223 9.92 -0.18 10.54
CA VAL A 223 10.51 -1.51 10.81
C VAL A 223 10.07 -2.08 12.16
N VAL A 224 10.13 -1.27 13.22
CA VAL A 224 9.79 -1.72 14.58
C VAL A 224 8.30 -2.09 14.69
N GLU A 225 7.42 -1.30 14.10
CA GLU A 225 5.98 -1.57 14.06
C GLU A 225 5.68 -2.88 13.31
N GLU A 226 6.25 -3.05 12.11
CA GLU A 226 6.04 -4.24 11.30
C GLU A 226 6.65 -5.51 11.95
N MET A 227 7.79 -5.40 12.65
CA MET A 227 8.36 -6.52 13.41
C MET A 227 7.44 -6.94 14.57
N VAL A 228 6.86 -5.98 15.30
CA VAL A 228 5.89 -6.29 16.37
C VAL A 228 4.63 -6.93 15.79
N ASN A 229 4.12 -6.41 14.67
CA ASN A 229 2.97 -6.97 13.97
C ASN A 229 3.27 -8.40 13.48
N LEU A 230 4.48 -8.65 12.97
CA LEU A 230 4.92 -9.97 12.55
C LEU A 230 4.92 -10.98 13.72
N ILE A 231 5.50 -10.59 14.87
CA ILE A 231 5.53 -11.43 16.07
C ILE A 231 4.12 -11.74 16.56
N THR A 232 3.23 -10.74 16.57
CA THR A 232 1.83 -10.96 17.00
C THR A 232 1.06 -11.87 16.06
N ALA A 233 1.26 -11.73 14.74
CA ALA A 233 0.65 -12.59 13.73
C ALA A 233 1.18 -14.04 13.82
N GLN A 234 2.50 -14.23 14.03
CA GLN A 234 3.10 -15.55 14.24
C GLN A 234 2.56 -16.20 15.50
N ARG A 235 2.46 -15.46 16.61
CA ARG A 235 1.88 -16.00 17.86
C ARG A 235 0.40 -16.38 17.69
N ALA A 236 -0.38 -15.58 16.98
CA ALA A 236 -1.78 -15.91 16.68
C ALA A 236 -1.88 -17.18 15.82
N TYR A 237 -0.99 -17.34 14.83
CA TYR A 237 -0.90 -18.56 14.01
C TYR A 237 -0.55 -19.79 14.87
N GLU A 238 0.48 -19.70 15.75
CA GLU A 238 0.87 -20.79 16.66
C GLU A 238 -0.27 -21.21 17.60
N ILE A 239 -1.02 -20.22 18.15
CA ILE A 239 -2.17 -20.50 19.03
C ILE A 239 -3.27 -21.23 18.27
N ASN A 240 -3.59 -20.81 17.05
CA ASN A 240 -4.58 -21.47 16.20
C ASN A 240 -4.14 -22.90 15.84
N ALA A 241 -2.86 -23.11 15.52
CA ALA A 241 -2.29 -24.44 15.26
C ALA A 241 -2.40 -25.33 16.49
N LYS A 242 -2.09 -24.79 17.68
CA LYS A 242 -2.23 -25.53 18.95
C LYS A 242 -3.68 -25.86 19.28
N ALA A 243 -4.63 -24.98 18.94
CA ALA A 243 -6.05 -25.26 19.12
C ALA A 243 -6.51 -26.45 18.24
N ILE A 244 -5.96 -26.59 17.02
CA ILE A 244 -6.24 -27.74 16.15
C ILE A 244 -5.65 -29.03 16.73
N THR A 245 -4.38 -29.03 17.17
CA THR A 245 -3.78 -30.21 17.76
C THR A 245 -4.52 -30.69 19.03
N THR A 246 -4.90 -29.72 19.89
CA THR A 246 -5.69 -30.05 21.10
C THR A 246 -7.08 -30.61 20.75
N ALA A 247 -7.73 -30.08 19.69
CA ALA A 247 -9.01 -30.61 19.23
C ALA A 247 -8.87 -32.03 18.66
N ASP A 248 -7.77 -32.32 17.96
CA ASP A 248 -7.49 -33.65 17.41
C ASP A 248 -7.21 -34.66 18.55
N GLU A 249 -6.43 -34.28 19.56
CA GLU A 249 -6.19 -35.07 20.76
C GLU A 249 -7.51 -35.38 21.49
N MET A 250 -8.40 -34.42 21.67
CA MET A 250 -9.72 -34.62 22.28
C MET A 250 -10.58 -35.60 21.46
N LEU A 251 -10.54 -35.52 20.11
CA LEU A 251 -11.22 -36.47 19.24
C LEU A 251 -10.61 -37.87 19.37
N GLY A 252 -9.29 -38.00 19.49
CA GLY A 252 -8.60 -39.23 19.71
C GLY A 252 -9.01 -39.90 21.03
N VAL A 253 -9.07 -39.14 22.13
CA VAL A 253 -9.55 -39.62 23.44
C VAL A 253 -11.01 -40.08 23.34
N ALA A 254 -11.88 -39.29 22.71
CA ALA A 254 -13.30 -39.63 22.52
C ALA A 254 -13.49 -40.93 21.72
N ASN A 255 -12.66 -41.19 20.71
CA ASN A 255 -12.68 -42.40 19.90
C ASN A 255 -12.19 -43.62 20.69
N ASN A 256 -11.17 -43.42 21.57
CA ASN A 256 -10.67 -44.47 22.42
C ASN A 256 -11.65 -44.88 23.55
N LEU A 257 -12.47 -43.95 24.04
CA LEU A 257 -13.50 -44.23 25.03
C LEU A 257 -14.68 -45.06 24.48
N ARG A 258 -14.80 -45.16 23.16
CA ARG A 258 -15.85 -45.91 22.48
C ARG A 258 -15.47 -47.39 22.24
N ARG A 259 -14.26 -47.77 22.49
CA ARG A 259 -13.79 -49.17 22.50
C ARG A 259 -13.87 -49.77 23.91
#